data_30688ba05774eace8306a0cef082e165
#
_entry.id   30688ba05774eace8306a0cef082e165
#
_cell.length_a   1.000
_cell.length_b   1.000
_cell.length_c   1.000
_cell.angle_alpha   90.00
_cell.angle_beta   90.00
_cell.angle_gamma   90.00
#
_symmetry.space_group_name_H-M   'P 1'
#
loop_
_entity.id
_entity.type
_entity.pdbx_description
1 polymer ?
#
loop_
_entity_poly.entity_id
_entity_poly.type
_entity_poly.pdbx_seq_one_letter_code
_entity_poly.pdbx_strand_id
1 'polypeptide(L)'
;MTEKLAPGAPPSADFIPLIVPELRGNEWKYVKDCLDTNWVSSVGSYVDRFERTTAERAGTKFAVATVNGTAALHIALLLAGVQPEDEVLVSTLTFIAPANAIRYVGAWPVFIDAEPKHLQMDPARAAEFLEQDCRWDGTELRNRHTGRRIKAILPVHILGHPVDLDPIMELASRYSLQVIEDATEGLGARYKGRNLGSVGHVGCFSFNGNKIITTGGGGMLVTDNAEWASRARYLTTQAKDDPIEYVHNAVGYNYRLTNLLAAMGCAQMEQLNEFIEAKRRIATLYRESLADLPGVRAPEEAEWAFSTFWMYTPLIDEKQSGIDSRRLLRELNANKIQARPLWQPMHRSRAHDASGSPSCPIADVVHRQAISLPSSVGLGPASQSHVIEVIASFLKKEN
;
A
#
# COMPACT_ATOMS: atom_id res chain seq x y z
N MET A 1 -2.01 25.55 -18.46
CA MET A 1 -1.03 24.76 -19.22
C MET A 1 -0.04 24.21 -18.22
N THR A 2 -0.13 22.93 -17.86
CA THR A 2 0.87 22.25 -17.04
C THR A 2 2.03 21.91 -17.97
N GLU A 3 3.17 22.57 -17.80
CA GLU A 3 4.41 22.12 -18.42
C GLU A 3 4.62 20.64 -18.09
N LYS A 4 4.51 19.79 -19.08
CA LYS A 4 4.95 18.40 -18.97
C LYS A 4 6.46 18.45 -18.81
N LEU A 5 6.97 18.20 -17.61
CA LEU A 5 8.38 17.91 -17.41
C LEU A 5 8.78 16.85 -18.45
N ALA A 6 9.75 17.18 -19.29
CA ALA A 6 10.31 16.25 -20.26
C ALA A 6 10.79 14.99 -19.50
N PRO A 7 10.48 13.76 -19.97
CA PRO A 7 10.97 12.56 -19.33
C PRO A 7 12.50 12.58 -19.30
N GLY A 8 13.09 12.57 -18.10
CA GLY A 8 14.55 12.45 -17.92
C GLY A 8 15.34 13.70 -17.57
N ALA A 9 14.75 14.90 -17.52
CA ALA A 9 15.44 16.06 -16.96
C ALA A 9 15.41 16.02 -15.43
N PRO A 10 16.54 16.22 -14.72
CA PRO A 10 16.49 16.39 -13.28
C PRO A 10 15.65 17.62 -12.95
N PRO A 11 14.82 17.57 -11.87
CA PRO A 11 14.04 18.72 -11.45
C PRO A 11 14.96 19.91 -11.17
N SER A 12 14.48 21.15 -11.42
CA SER A 12 15.23 22.35 -11.06
C SER A 12 15.61 22.32 -9.57
N ALA A 13 16.71 22.95 -9.18
CA ALA A 13 17.19 22.98 -7.79
C ALA A 13 16.13 23.41 -6.76
N ASP A 14 15.12 24.18 -7.22
CA ASP A 14 14.02 24.70 -6.39
C ASP A 14 12.76 23.81 -6.37
N PHE A 15 12.74 22.66 -7.07
CA PHE A 15 11.57 21.79 -7.13
C PHE A 15 11.55 20.83 -5.95
N ILE A 16 10.44 20.84 -5.19
CA ILE A 16 10.24 19.92 -4.06
C ILE A 16 9.33 18.77 -4.51
N PRO A 17 9.88 17.55 -4.71
CA PRO A 17 9.10 16.39 -5.15
C PRO A 17 8.19 15.87 -4.02
N LEU A 18 7.07 15.25 -4.40
CA LEU A 18 6.15 14.62 -3.45
C LEU A 18 6.84 13.50 -2.66
N ILE A 19 7.46 12.58 -3.38
CA ILE A 19 8.19 11.46 -2.81
C ILE A 19 9.20 10.90 -3.83
N VAL A 20 10.45 10.83 -3.41
CA VAL A 20 11.55 10.22 -4.16
C VAL A 20 12.27 9.21 -3.26
N PRO A 21 12.90 8.20 -3.85
CA PRO A 21 13.69 7.23 -3.08
C PRO A 21 14.92 7.90 -2.45
N GLU A 22 15.37 7.35 -1.34
CA GLU A 22 16.62 7.72 -0.69
C GLU A 22 17.65 6.59 -0.88
N LEU A 23 18.76 6.88 -1.57
CA LEU A 23 19.82 5.92 -1.90
C LEU A 23 21.13 6.42 -1.31
N ARG A 24 21.49 5.95 -0.11
CA ARG A 24 22.66 6.44 0.65
C ARG A 24 23.43 5.36 1.39
N GLY A 25 23.08 4.08 1.15
CA GLY A 25 23.68 2.94 1.84
C GLY A 25 24.56 2.08 0.93
N ASN A 26 24.41 0.79 1.09
CA ASN A 26 25.18 -0.23 0.38
C ASN A 26 24.63 -0.58 -1.02
N GLU A 27 23.67 0.18 -1.56
CA GLU A 27 22.99 -0.14 -2.82
C GLU A 27 23.99 -0.35 -3.96
N TRP A 28 24.90 0.60 -4.15
CA TRP A 28 25.93 0.49 -5.19
C TRP A 28 26.83 -0.73 -5.01
N LYS A 29 27.25 -0.98 -3.74
CA LYS A 29 28.13 -2.09 -3.40
C LYS A 29 27.49 -3.45 -3.73
N TYR A 30 26.24 -3.66 -3.34
CA TYR A 30 25.56 -4.93 -3.53
C TYR A 30 25.11 -5.16 -4.97
N VAL A 31 24.68 -4.11 -5.67
CA VAL A 31 24.40 -4.17 -7.10
C VAL A 31 25.67 -4.47 -7.90
N LYS A 32 26.79 -3.82 -7.55
CA LYS A 32 28.08 -4.08 -8.17
C LYS A 32 28.53 -5.55 -7.99
N ASP A 33 28.35 -6.12 -6.81
CA ASP A 33 28.66 -7.53 -6.53
C ASP A 33 27.87 -8.48 -7.44
N CYS A 34 26.59 -8.20 -7.68
CA CYS A 34 25.79 -8.97 -8.64
C CYS A 34 26.35 -8.91 -10.07
N LEU A 35 26.86 -7.74 -10.48
CA LEU A 35 27.46 -7.54 -11.82
C LEU A 35 28.82 -8.23 -11.92
N ASP A 36 29.68 -8.08 -10.92
CA ASP A 36 31.02 -8.69 -10.88
C ASP A 36 30.96 -10.23 -10.89
N THR A 37 29.92 -10.78 -10.26
CA THR A 37 29.73 -12.24 -10.15
C THR A 37 28.82 -12.84 -11.23
N ASN A 38 28.22 -12.02 -12.11
CA ASN A 38 27.22 -12.38 -13.12
C ASN A 38 25.91 -12.98 -12.55
N TRP A 39 25.62 -12.81 -11.24
CA TRP A 39 24.38 -13.25 -10.62
C TRP A 39 23.31 -12.15 -10.66
N VAL A 40 22.71 -11.92 -11.84
CA VAL A 40 21.79 -10.79 -12.09
C VAL A 40 20.31 -11.18 -12.17
N SER A 41 20.03 -12.48 -12.45
CA SER A 41 18.66 -12.98 -12.70
C SER A 41 17.92 -13.36 -11.40
N SER A 42 16.89 -14.19 -11.50
CA SER A 42 15.97 -14.53 -10.41
C SER A 42 16.49 -15.58 -9.40
N VAL A 43 17.75 -15.96 -9.50
CA VAL A 43 18.45 -16.85 -8.57
C VAL A 43 19.68 -16.14 -8.04
N GLY A 44 19.91 -16.19 -6.72
CA GLY A 44 21.09 -15.61 -6.10
C GLY A 44 20.92 -15.35 -4.61
N SER A 45 22.05 -15.18 -3.93
CA SER A 45 22.11 -15.05 -2.48
C SER A 45 21.40 -13.80 -1.93
N TYR A 46 21.28 -12.75 -2.74
CA TYR A 46 20.57 -11.55 -2.32
C TYR A 46 19.04 -11.75 -2.31
N VAL A 47 18.49 -12.58 -3.21
CA VAL A 47 17.07 -12.94 -3.16
C VAL A 47 16.76 -13.65 -1.83
N ASP A 48 17.55 -14.67 -1.46
CA ASP A 48 17.37 -15.43 -0.23
C ASP A 48 17.57 -14.54 1.02
N ARG A 49 18.57 -13.66 0.99
CA ARG A 49 18.83 -12.69 2.06
C ARG A 49 17.66 -11.71 2.21
N PHE A 50 17.14 -11.17 1.12
CA PHE A 50 16.06 -10.21 1.13
C PHE A 50 14.76 -10.84 1.63
N GLU A 51 14.44 -12.08 1.20
CA GLU A 51 13.30 -12.85 1.72
C GLU A 51 13.44 -13.06 3.23
N ARG A 52 14.57 -13.58 3.70
CA ARG A 52 14.80 -13.80 5.14
C ARG A 52 14.66 -12.53 5.95
N THR A 53 15.32 -11.44 5.53
CA THR A 53 15.27 -10.18 6.25
C THR A 53 13.88 -9.59 6.27
N THR A 54 13.11 -9.73 5.17
CA THR A 54 11.72 -9.25 5.13
C THR A 54 10.81 -10.08 6.03
N ALA A 55 10.96 -11.40 6.06
CA ALA A 55 10.23 -12.27 7.00
C ALA A 55 10.49 -11.87 8.46
N GLU A 56 11.76 -11.66 8.82
CA GLU A 56 12.16 -11.19 10.16
C GLU A 56 11.53 -9.84 10.52
N ARG A 57 11.54 -8.89 9.58
CA ARG A 57 10.95 -7.55 9.78
C ARG A 57 9.41 -7.57 9.83
N ALA A 58 8.77 -8.43 9.08
CA ALA A 58 7.33 -8.65 9.17
C ALA A 58 6.93 -9.47 10.41
N GLY A 59 7.85 -10.23 10.99
CA GLY A 59 7.56 -11.15 12.11
C GLY A 59 6.84 -12.41 11.66
N THR A 60 7.11 -12.88 10.43
CA THR A 60 6.56 -14.09 9.83
C THR A 60 7.64 -15.14 9.61
N LYS A 61 7.24 -16.40 9.43
CA LYS A 61 8.18 -17.51 9.18
C LYS A 61 8.74 -17.51 7.77
N PHE A 62 7.95 -17.08 6.79
CA PHE A 62 8.29 -17.17 5.38
C PHE A 62 8.04 -15.86 4.65
N ALA A 63 8.90 -15.60 3.66
CA ALA A 63 8.70 -14.57 2.66
C ALA A 63 9.02 -15.12 1.27
N VAL A 64 8.31 -14.65 0.26
CA VAL A 64 8.52 -15.01 -1.15
C VAL A 64 8.58 -13.75 -1.98
N ALA A 65 9.74 -13.46 -2.55
CA ALA A 65 9.97 -12.27 -3.35
C ALA A 65 9.27 -12.34 -4.71
N THR A 66 8.67 -11.22 -5.12
CA THR A 66 7.95 -11.06 -6.38
C THR A 66 8.41 -9.82 -7.15
N VAL A 67 8.14 -9.75 -8.44
CA VAL A 67 8.54 -8.62 -9.32
C VAL A 67 7.89 -7.28 -8.94
N ASN A 68 6.77 -7.28 -8.25
CA ASN A 68 6.09 -6.10 -7.71
C ASN A 68 5.00 -6.49 -6.71
N GLY A 69 4.44 -5.51 -5.99
CA GLY A 69 3.37 -5.75 -5.01
C GLY A 69 2.07 -6.28 -5.61
N THR A 70 1.73 -5.89 -6.84
CA THR A 70 0.53 -6.40 -7.53
C THR A 70 0.65 -7.90 -7.83
N ALA A 71 1.85 -8.37 -8.21
CA ALA A 71 2.13 -9.79 -8.38
C ALA A 71 2.04 -10.55 -7.04
N ALA A 72 2.49 -9.94 -5.93
CA ALA A 72 2.31 -10.52 -4.59
C ALA A 72 0.82 -10.68 -4.24
N LEU A 73 0.01 -9.64 -4.46
CA LEU A 73 -1.44 -9.67 -4.24
C LEU A 73 -2.14 -10.72 -5.11
N HIS A 74 -1.77 -10.82 -6.39
CA HIS A 74 -2.32 -11.84 -7.30
C HIS A 74 -2.04 -13.25 -6.78
N ILE A 75 -0.80 -13.54 -6.39
CA ILE A 75 -0.44 -14.86 -5.82
C ILE A 75 -1.17 -15.09 -4.48
N ALA A 76 -1.27 -14.08 -3.61
CA ALA A 76 -2.00 -14.19 -2.34
C ALA A 76 -3.48 -14.56 -2.54
N LEU A 77 -4.15 -13.98 -3.54
CA LEU A 77 -5.53 -14.33 -3.89
C LEU A 77 -5.67 -15.77 -4.37
N LEU A 78 -4.71 -16.26 -5.17
CA LEU A 78 -4.69 -17.68 -5.60
C LEU A 78 -4.47 -18.62 -4.40
N LEU A 79 -3.58 -18.27 -3.47
CA LEU A 79 -3.34 -19.05 -2.24
C LEU A 79 -4.57 -19.06 -1.33
N ALA A 80 -5.29 -17.96 -1.24
CA ALA A 80 -6.54 -17.83 -0.49
C ALA A 80 -7.69 -18.68 -1.10
N GLY A 81 -7.47 -19.29 -2.27
CA GLY A 81 -8.46 -20.11 -2.96
C GLY A 81 -9.58 -19.31 -3.59
N VAL A 82 -9.32 -18.03 -3.93
CA VAL A 82 -10.26 -17.21 -4.70
C VAL A 82 -10.36 -17.78 -6.12
N GLN A 83 -11.59 -17.97 -6.57
CA GLN A 83 -11.91 -18.52 -7.90
C GLN A 83 -12.56 -17.45 -8.78
N PRO A 84 -12.61 -17.64 -10.11
CA PRO A 84 -13.43 -16.82 -10.98
C PRO A 84 -14.88 -16.74 -10.46
N GLU A 85 -15.48 -15.56 -10.58
CA GLU A 85 -16.81 -15.20 -10.09
C GLU A 85 -16.97 -15.17 -8.56
N ASP A 86 -15.93 -15.40 -7.75
CA ASP A 86 -15.97 -15.07 -6.32
C ASP A 86 -15.96 -13.55 -6.11
N GLU A 87 -16.30 -13.12 -4.91
CA GLU A 87 -16.15 -11.74 -4.45
C GLU A 87 -15.12 -11.65 -3.33
N VAL A 88 -14.41 -10.51 -3.32
CA VAL A 88 -13.41 -10.17 -2.30
C VAL A 88 -13.72 -8.77 -1.78
N LEU A 89 -13.96 -8.64 -0.46
CA LEU A 89 -14.08 -7.34 0.18
C LEU A 89 -12.74 -6.63 0.14
N VAL A 90 -12.72 -5.37 -0.29
CA VAL A 90 -11.50 -4.58 -0.41
C VAL A 90 -11.74 -3.12 -0.04
N SER A 91 -10.76 -2.44 0.54
CA SER A 91 -10.83 -1.01 0.83
C SER A 91 -11.15 -0.22 -0.43
N THR A 92 -12.13 0.70 -0.36
CA THR A 92 -12.42 1.60 -1.48
C THR A 92 -11.41 2.73 -1.63
N LEU A 93 -10.84 3.22 -0.50
CA LEU A 93 -9.71 4.14 -0.50
C LEU A 93 -8.42 3.34 -0.65
N THR A 94 -7.93 3.25 -1.86
CA THR A 94 -6.68 2.58 -2.20
C THR A 94 -6.21 2.98 -3.61
N PHE A 95 -4.95 2.68 -3.91
CA PHE A 95 -4.49 2.62 -5.30
C PHE A 95 -5.19 1.47 -6.03
N ILE A 96 -5.25 1.51 -7.36
CA ILE A 96 -6.03 0.54 -8.16
C ILE A 96 -5.52 -0.91 -8.09
N ALA A 97 -4.28 -1.14 -7.64
CA ALA A 97 -3.62 -2.45 -7.70
C ALA A 97 -4.37 -3.60 -7.00
N PRO A 98 -4.92 -3.46 -5.76
CA PRO A 98 -5.68 -4.53 -5.12
C PRO A 98 -6.92 -4.94 -5.92
N ALA A 99 -7.68 -3.95 -6.42
CA ALA A 99 -8.87 -4.23 -7.25
C ALA A 99 -8.50 -4.92 -8.57
N ASN A 100 -7.40 -4.49 -9.20
CA ASN A 100 -6.88 -5.16 -10.40
C ASN A 100 -6.45 -6.61 -10.11
N ALA A 101 -5.75 -6.86 -9.00
CA ALA A 101 -5.32 -8.21 -8.63
C ALA A 101 -6.51 -9.15 -8.42
N ILE A 102 -7.61 -8.67 -7.83
CA ILE A 102 -8.88 -9.42 -7.71
C ILE A 102 -9.41 -9.77 -9.12
N ARG A 103 -9.38 -8.82 -10.06
CA ARG A 103 -9.82 -9.07 -11.45
C ARG A 103 -8.90 -10.03 -12.19
N TYR A 104 -7.61 -10.08 -11.88
CA TYR A 104 -6.67 -11.02 -12.52
C TYR A 104 -7.00 -12.49 -12.22
N VAL A 105 -7.58 -12.79 -11.06
CA VAL A 105 -8.07 -14.15 -10.73
C VAL A 105 -9.52 -14.39 -11.21
N GLY A 106 -10.12 -13.45 -11.96
CA GLY A 106 -11.49 -13.56 -12.45
C GLY A 106 -12.57 -13.26 -11.40
N ALA A 107 -12.19 -12.82 -10.19
CA ALA A 107 -13.08 -12.46 -9.11
C ALA A 107 -13.54 -10.99 -9.20
N TRP A 108 -14.46 -10.59 -8.33
CA TRP A 108 -15.07 -9.27 -8.28
C TRP A 108 -14.75 -8.56 -6.97
N PRO A 109 -14.29 -7.29 -7.01
CA PRO A 109 -14.11 -6.51 -5.79
C PRO A 109 -15.46 -6.05 -5.24
N VAL A 110 -15.64 -6.16 -3.93
CA VAL A 110 -16.71 -5.50 -3.16
C VAL A 110 -16.06 -4.40 -2.34
N PHE A 111 -16.38 -3.16 -2.64
CA PHE A 111 -15.72 -2.00 -2.06
C PHE A 111 -16.34 -1.65 -0.70
N ILE A 112 -15.52 -1.60 0.34
CA ILE A 112 -15.91 -1.22 1.69
C ILE A 112 -15.41 0.20 1.98
N ASP A 113 -16.28 1.03 2.56
CA ASP A 113 -15.96 2.42 2.89
C ASP A 113 -14.87 2.54 3.95
N ALA A 114 -14.31 3.73 4.07
CA ALA A 114 -13.33 4.08 5.09
C ALA A 114 -14.01 4.58 6.36
N GLU A 115 -13.39 4.37 7.51
CA GLU A 115 -13.75 5.08 8.73
C GLU A 115 -13.18 6.53 8.70
N PRO A 116 -13.87 7.51 9.31
CA PRO A 116 -13.60 8.92 9.06
C PRO A 116 -12.36 9.48 9.78
N LYS A 117 -11.78 8.76 10.74
CA LYS A 117 -10.72 9.26 11.61
C LYS A 117 -9.31 8.95 11.06
N HIS A 118 -9.05 7.69 10.78
CA HIS A 118 -7.75 7.19 10.32
C HIS A 118 -7.76 6.82 8.82
N LEU A 119 -8.93 6.91 8.17
CA LEU A 119 -9.15 6.73 6.72
C LEU A 119 -8.93 5.29 6.23
N GLN A 120 -8.87 4.32 7.14
CA GLN A 120 -8.68 2.92 6.82
C GLN A 120 -10.03 2.24 6.50
N MET A 121 -10.02 1.01 5.95
CA MET A 121 -11.24 0.22 5.80
C MET A 121 -12.01 0.21 7.13
N ASP A 122 -13.30 0.53 7.08
CA ASP A 122 -14.18 0.53 8.26
C ASP A 122 -14.66 -0.91 8.57
N PRO A 123 -14.20 -1.53 9.68
CA PRO A 123 -14.65 -2.86 10.06
C PRO A 123 -16.15 -2.94 10.34
N ALA A 124 -16.77 -1.85 10.82
CA ALA A 124 -18.20 -1.81 11.08
C ALA A 124 -19.01 -1.86 9.78
N ARG A 125 -18.54 -1.17 8.72
CA ARG A 125 -19.14 -1.26 7.40
C ARG A 125 -18.96 -2.64 6.76
N ALA A 126 -17.80 -3.26 6.95
CA ALA A 126 -17.60 -4.64 6.53
C ALA A 126 -18.57 -5.59 7.25
N ALA A 127 -18.72 -5.45 8.57
CA ALA A 127 -19.68 -6.24 9.37
C ALA A 127 -21.12 -6.03 8.90
N GLU A 128 -21.56 -4.78 8.74
CA GLU A 128 -22.89 -4.43 8.26
C GLU A 128 -23.19 -5.11 6.91
N PHE A 129 -22.30 -5.01 5.96
CA PHE A 129 -22.45 -5.65 4.64
C PHE A 129 -22.55 -7.18 4.75
N LEU A 130 -21.65 -7.81 5.53
CA LEU A 130 -21.67 -9.27 5.71
C LEU A 130 -22.92 -9.78 6.41
N GLU A 131 -23.50 -9.02 7.36
CA GLU A 131 -24.70 -9.37 8.12
C GLU A 131 -25.99 -9.09 7.36
N GLN A 132 -26.09 -7.95 6.68
CA GLN A 132 -27.33 -7.51 6.04
C GLN A 132 -27.45 -7.91 4.58
N ASP A 133 -26.36 -7.77 3.80
CA ASP A 133 -26.36 -7.98 2.37
C ASP A 133 -25.86 -9.37 1.94
N CYS A 134 -25.39 -10.19 2.89
CA CYS A 134 -24.95 -11.55 2.59
C CYS A 134 -25.82 -12.61 3.26
N ARG A 135 -25.74 -13.83 2.78
CA ARG A 135 -26.35 -15.03 3.37
C ARG A 135 -25.29 -16.06 3.68
N TRP A 136 -25.18 -16.41 4.95
CA TRP A 136 -24.37 -17.53 5.43
C TRP A 136 -25.22 -18.79 5.52
N ASP A 137 -24.78 -19.90 4.90
CA ASP A 137 -25.50 -21.19 4.94
C ASP A 137 -24.83 -22.22 5.86
N GLY A 138 -23.79 -21.82 6.60
CA GLY A 138 -22.97 -22.69 7.45
C GLY A 138 -21.65 -23.15 6.80
N THR A 139 -21.52 -22.99 5.49
CA THR A 139 -20.32 -23.39 4.73
C THR A 139 -19.81 -22.29 3.80
N GLU A 140 -20.72 -21.57 3.15
CA GLU A 140 -20.40 -20.49 2.21
C GLU A 140 -21.16 -19.22 2.52
N LEU A 141 -20.47 -18.09 2.37
CA LEU A 141 -21.06 -16.75 2.43
C LEU A 141 -21.32 -16.24 1.02
N ARG A 142 -22.55 -15.81 0.74
CA ARG A 142 -22.94 -15.30 -0.58
C ARG A 142 -23.60 -13.93 -0.49
N ASN A 143 -23.16 -13.03 -1.35
CA ASN A 143 -23.81 -11.74 -1.55
C ASN A 143 -25.23 -11.95 -2.09
N ARG A 144 -26.25 -11.35 -1.44
CA ARG A 144 -27.66 -11.51 -1.82
C ARG A 144 -27.98 -10.84 -3.15
N HIS A 145 -27.27 -9.77 -3.52
CA HIS A 145 -27.52 -9.01 -4.73
C HIS A 145 -26.95 -9.68 -5.98
N THR A 146 -25.76 -10.28 -5.85
CA THR A 146 -25.05 -10.88 -6.99
C THR A 146 -25.14 -12.40 -7.05
N GLY A 147 -25.46 -13.05 -5.91
CA GLY A 147 -25.41 -14.51 -5.74
C GLY A 147 -24.00 -15.07 -5.64
N ARG A 148 -22.95 -14.25 -5.78
CA ARG A 148 -21.54 -14.67 -5.75
C ARG A 148 -21.08 -15.01 -4.35
N ARG A 149 -20.11 -15.93 -4.26
CA ARG A 149 -19.48 -16.32 -3.00
C ARG A 149 -18.49 -15.25 -2.56
N ILE A 150 -18.56 -14.83 -1.29
CA ILE A 150 -17.52 -14.03 -0.65
C ILE A 150 -16.41 -14.97 -0.17
N LYS A 151 -15.17 -14.77 -0.58
CA LYS A 151 -14.07 -15.69 -0.25
C LYS A 151 -13.00 -15.08 0.64
N ALA A 152 -12.76 -13.77 0.53
CA ALA A 152 -11.68 -13.11 1.26
C ALA A 152 -12.03 -11.66 1.63
N ILE A 153 -11.31 -11.13 2.62
CA ILE A 153 -11.24 -9.71 2.95
C ILE A 153 -9.81 -9.25 2.69
N LEU A 154 -9.66 -8.15 1.95
CA LEU A 154 -8.39 -7.56 1.57
C LEU A 154 -8.32 -6.12 2.12
N PRO A 155 -8.01 -5.93 3.43
CA PRO A 155 -7.75 -4.62 4.00
C PRO A 155 -6.47 -4.04 3.40
N VAL A 156 -6.49 -2.73 3.09
CA VAL A 156 -5.34 -1.99 2.58
C VAL A 156 -4.89 -0.99 3.64
N HIS A 157 -3.64 -1.08 4.06
CA HIS A 157 -3.04 -0.21 5.07
C HIS A 157 -2.50 1.08 4.42
N ILE A 158 -3.42 1.98 4.04
CA ILE A 158 -3.03 3.18 3.28
C ILE A 158 -2.22 4.16 4.12
N LEU A 159 -1.35 4.92 3.44
CA LEU A 159 -0.54 6.02 4.00
C LEU A 159 0.39 5.59 5.14
N GLY A 160 0.58 4.28 5.34
CA GLY A 160 1.43 3.73 6.40
C GLY A 160 0.75 3.57 7.75
N HIS A 161 -0.59 3.69 7.82
CA HIS A 161 -1.39 3.44 9.03
C HIS A 161 -2.10 2.08 8.94
N PRO A 162 -2.12 1.25 10.00
CA PRO A 162 -2.84 -0.03 9.99
C PRO A 162 -4.37 0.15 9.96
N VAL A 163 -5.06 -0.78 9.31
CA VAL A 163 -6.49 -1.04 9.53
C VAL A 163 -6.66 -1.62 10.94
N ASP A 164 -7.80 -1.40 11.60
CA ASP A 164 -8.15 -2.13 12.83
C ASP A 164 -8.45 -3.60 12.47
N LEU A 165 -7.47 -4.47 12.72
CA LEU A 165 -7.47 -5.84 12.21
C LEU A 165 -8.21 -6.84 13.10
N ASP A 166 -8.34 -6.60 14.41
CA ASP A 166 -9.02 -7.57 15.28
C ASP A 166 -10.47 -7.79 14.85
N PRO A 167 -11.31 -6.75 14.62
CA PRO A 167 -12.66 -6.95 14.12
C PRO A 167 -12.71 -7.62 12.73
N ILE A 168 -11.73 -7.31 11.85
CA ILE A 168 -11.63 -7.96 10.54
C ILE A 168 -11.32 -9.46 10.69
N MET A 169 -10.41 -9.83 11.60
CA MET A 169 -10.08 -11.23 11.88
C MET A 169 -11.26 -11.98 12.54
N GLU A 170 -12.05 -11.31 13.40
CA GLU A 170 -13.27 -11.88 13.96
C GLU A 170 -14.32 -12.19 12.87
N LEU A 171 -14.55 -11.25 11.96
CA LEU A 171 -15.44 -11.46 10.81
C LEU A 171 -14.95 -12.60 9.92
N ALA A 172 -13.65 -12.63 9.64
CA ALA A 172 -13.04 -13.68 8.84
C ALA A 172 -13.20 -15.06 9.48
N SER A 173 -12.99 -15.18 10.78
CA SER A 173 -13.21 -16.41 11.54
C SER A 173 -14.68 -16.84 11.50
N ARG A 174 -15.60 -15.90 11.73
CA ARG A 174 -17.06 -16.17 11.78
C ARG A 174 -17.59 -16.70 10.45
N TYR A 175 -17.09 -16.22 9.32
CA TYR A 175 -17.58 -16.53 7.99
C TYR A 175 -16.60 -17.39 7.15
N SER A 176 -15.56 -17.93 7.77
CA SER A 176 -14.52 -18.76 7.10
C SER A 176 -13.87 -18.06 5.90
N LEU A 177 -13.62 -16.75 6.04
CA LEU A 177 -12.97 -15.92 5.02
C LEU A 177 -11.45 -15.90 5.21
N GLN A 178 -10.71 -15.69 4.12
CA GLN A 178 -9.27 -15.44 4.18
C GLN A 178 -8.99 -13.94 4.32
N VAL A 179 -8.01 -13.56 5.13
CA VAL A 179 -7.55 -12.16 5.24
C VAL A 179 -6.22 -12.01 4.54
N ILE A 180 -6.18 -11.13 3.54
CA ILE A 180 -5.00 -10.78 2.76
C ILE A 180 -4.65 -9.32 3.10
N GLU A 181 -3.56 -9.08 3.83
CA GLU A 181 -3.13 -7.72 4.13
C GLU A 181 -2.41 -7.10 2.92
N ASP A 182 -2.99 -6.05 2.32
CA ASP A 182 -2.22 -5.19 1.44
C ASP A 182 -1.43 -4.20 2.31
N ALA A 183 -0.20 -4.60 2.66
CA ALA A 183 0.75 -3.82 3.42
C ALA A 183 1.78 -3.10 2.52
N THR A 184 1.43 -2.84 1.25
CA THR A 184 2.34 -2.23 0.27
C THR A 184 2.78 -0.81 0.62
N GLU A 185 2.12 -0.17 1.58
CA GLU A 185 2.47 1.13 2.17
C GLU A 185 2.80 1.03 3.67
N GLY A 186 2.68 -0.17 4.24
CA GLY A 186 2.73 -0.44 5.68
C GLY A 186 4.01 -1.07 6.21
N LEU A 187 5.08 -1.20 5.40
CA LEU A 187 6.32 -1.80 5.89
C LEU A 187 6.88 -1.02 7.08
N GLY A 188 7.04 -1.72 8.22
CA GLY A 188 7.50 -1.15 9.48
C GLY A 188 6.39 -0.53 10.35
N ALA A 189 5.17 -0.41 9.85
CA ALA A 189 4.01 -0.06 10.68
C ALA A 189 3.57 -1.25 11.55
N ARG A 190 2.87 -0.95 12.66
CA ARG A 190 2.46 -1.99 13.63
C ARG A 190 1.01 -1.79 14.08
N TYR A 191 0.31 -2.90 14.21
CA TYR A 191 -1.01 -3.01 14.80
C TYR A 191 -0.90 -3.69 16.17
N LYS A 192 -1.23 -3.00 17.26
CA LYS A 192 -1.13 -3.53 18.64
C LYS A 192 0.22 -4.22 18.93
N GLY A 193 1.31 -3.60 18.46
CA GLY A 193 2.68 -4.10 18.60
C GLY A 193 3.11 -5.16 17.59
N ARG A 194 2.20 -5.77 16.82
CA ARG A 194 2.48 -6.73 15.74
C ARG A 194 2.79 -5.99 14.45
N ASN A 195 3.81 -6.42 13.70
CA ASN A 195 4.12 -5.82 12.41
C ASN A 195 3.03 -6.12 11.38
N LEU A 196 2.73 -5.16 10.51
CA LEU A 196 1.78 -5.38 9.40
C LEU A 196 2.29 -6.47 8.45
N GLY A 197 1.34 -7.18 7.84
CA GLY A 197 1.59 -8.36 7.02
C GLY A 197 1.65 -9.68 7.81
N SER A 198 1.63 -9.62 9.18
CA SER A 198 1.69 -10.81 10.05
C SER A 198 0.41 -11.06 10.86
N VAL A 199 -0.62 -10.27 10.65
CA VAL A 199 -1.87 -10.38 11.40
C VAL A 199 -2.90 -11.23 10.67
N GLY A 200 -3.04 -11.00 9.36
CA GLY A 200 -3.85 -11.82 8.45
C GLY A 200 -3.22 -13.16 8.11
N HIS A 201 -3.82 -13.86 7.17
CA HIS A 201 -3.30 -15.17 6.70
C HIS A 201 -2.06 -15.02 5.79
N VAL A 202 -1.98 -13.89 5.09
CA VAL A 202 -0.89 -13.53 4.18
C VAL A 202 -0.80 -12.02 4.08
N GLY A 203 0.42 -11.48 4.03
CA GLY A 203 0.69 -10.06 3.81
C GLY A 203 1.46 -9.84 2.51
N CYS A 204 1.23 -8.67 1.89
CA CYS A 204 1.89 -8.28 0.64
C CYS A 204 2.56 -6.92 0.80
N PHE A 205 3.84 -6.83 0.42
CA PHE A 205 4.62 -5.59 0.41
C PHE A 205 4.99 -5.19 -1.01
N SER A 206 5.29 -3.90 -1.19
CA SER A 206 5.79 -3.33 -2.44
C SER A 206 7.07 -2.55 -2.19
N PHE A 207 8.01 -2.67 -3.12
CA PHE A 207 9.28 -1.96 -3.14
C PHE A 207 9.42 -1.11 -4.41
N ASN A 208 8.29 -0.56 -4.88
CA ASN A 208 8.30 0.39 -5.99
C ASN A 208 9.08 1.66 -5.61
N GLY A 209 9.47 2.48 -6.60
CA GLY A 209 10.34 3.64 -6.42
C GLY A 209 9.88 4.67 -5.38
N ASN A 210 8.58 4.75 -5.12
CA ASN A 210 8.00 5.69 -4.15
C ASN A 210 7.70 5.09 -2.76
N LYS A 211 8.03 3.83 -2.51
CA LYS A 211 7.78 3.19 -1.20
C LYS A 211 8.84 3.60 -0.18
N ILE A 212 8.62 3.23 1.09
CA ILE A 212 9.52 3.62 2.19
C ILE A 212 10.95 3.11 1.97
N ILE A 213 11.09 1.93 1.40
CA ILE A 213 12.30 1.39 0.79
C ILE A 213 12.00 0.94 -0.62
N THR A 214 12.99 0.93 -1.49
CA THR A 214 12.80 0.60 -2.90
C THR A 214 13.81 -0.43 -3.41
N THR A 215 13.37 -1.20 -4.39
CA THR A 215 14.23 -1.99 -5.27
C THR A 215 14.15 -1.49 -6.72
N GLY A 216 13.55 -0.29 -6.94
CA GLY A 216 13.17 0.19 -8.27
C GLY A 216 11.83 -0.39 -8.73
N GLY A 217 11.66 -1.68 -8.57
CA GLY A 217 10.42 -2.45 -8.71
C GLY A 217 10.58 -3.76 -7.97
N GLY A 218 9.60 -4.16 -7.18
CA GLY A 218 9.66 -5.38 -6.37
C GLY A 218 8.46 -5.51 -5.46
N GLY A 219 8.24 -6.71 -4.96
CA GLY A 219 7.23 -7.03 -3.97
C GLY A 219 7.66 -8.22 -3.12
N MET A 220 6.88 -8.48 -2.08
CA MET A 220 7.08 -9.63 -1.20
C MET A 220 5.74 -10.12 -0.69
N LEU A 221 5.55 -11.42 -0.70
CA LEU A 221 4.49 -12.09 0.02
C LEU A 221 5.07 -12.67 1.31
N VAL A 222 4.39 -12.49 2.44
CA VAL A 222 4.82 -13.00 3.75
C VAL A 222 3.69 -13.82 4.39
N THR A 223 4.04 -14.92 5.07
CA THR A 223 3.06 -15.80 5.73
C THR A 223 3.73 -16.72 6.75
N ASP A 224 2.95 -17.22 7.70
CA ASP A 224 3.38 -18.31 8.60
C ASP A 224 3.05 -19.71 8.09
N ASN A 225 2.28 -19.79 6.99
CA ASN A 225 1.85 -21.04 6.40
C ASN A 225 2.91 -21.57 5.42
N ALA A 226 3.55 -22.70 5.77
CA ALA A 226 4.61 -23.31 4.96
C ALA A 226 4.12 -23.81 3.59
N GLU A 227 2.87 -24.30 3.51
CA GLU A 227 2.29 -24.76 2.24
C GLU A 227 2.04 -23.59 1.30
N TRP A 228 1.53 -22.46 1.85
CA TRP A 228 1.34 -21.23 1.07
C TRP A 228 2.67 -20.66 0.58
N ALA A 229 3.69 -20.64 1.42
CA ALA A 229 5.03 -20.18 1.02
C ALA A 229 5.62 -21.06 -0.10
N SER A 230 5.52 -22.40 0.03
CA SER A 230 5.95 -23.34 -0.99
C SER A 230 5.17 -23.15 -2.31
N ARG A 231 3.84 -23.05 -2.20
CA ARG A 231 2.97 -22.84 -3.37
C ARG A 231 3.23 -21.48 -4.04
N ALA A 232 3.45 -20.42 -3.28
CA ALA A 232 3.82 -19.11 -3.80
C ALA A 232 5.12 -19.17 -4.60
N ARG A 233 6.15 -19.84 -4.05
CA ARG A 233 7.43 -20.02 -4.73
C ARG A 233 7.27 -20.81 -6.03
N TYR A 234 6.51 -21.89 -6.01
CA TYR A 234 6.19 -22.69 -7.18
C TYR A 234 5.50 -21.86 -8.26
N LEU A 235 4.43 -21.13 -7.91
CA LEU A 235 3.67 -20.31 -8.85
C LEU A 235 4.49 -19.16 -9.43
N THR A 236 5.31 -18.47 -8.61
CA THR A 236 6.13 -17.34 -9.06
C THR A 236 7.32 -17.74 -9.94
N THR A 237 7.69 -19.02 -9.96
CA THR A 237 8.74 -19.61 -10.80
C THR A 237 8.17 -20.43 -11.96
N GLN A 238 7.03 -20.03 -12.52
CA GLN A 238 6.37 -20.66 -13.67
C GLN A 238 5.84 -22.07 -13.41
N ALA A 239 5.58 -22.45 -12.14
CA ALA A 239 5.06 -23.76 -11.75
C ALA A 239 5.88 -24.93 -12.32
N LYS A 240 7.20 -24.88 -12.11
CA LYS A 240 8.14 -25.90 -12.59
C LYS A 240 8.18 -27.07 -11.62
N ASP A 241 7.71 -28.23 -12.07
CA ASP A 241 7.69 -29.48 -11.30
C ASP A 241 9.03 -30.25 -11.39
N ASP A 242 9.62 -30.28 -12.59
CA ASP A 242 10.94 -30.85 -12.81
C ASP A 242 11.89 -29.81 -13.43
N PRO A 243 12.98 -29.45 -12.75
CA PRO A 243 13.91 -28.44 -13.25
C PRO A 243 14.82 -28.96 -14.37
N ILE A 244 14.96 -30.29 -14.55
CA ILE A 244 15.82 -30.93 -15.57
C ILE A 244 15.01 -31.11 -16.84
N GLU A 245 13.86 -31.76 -16.73
CA GLU A 245 13.00 -32.11 -17.87
C GLU A 245 12.05 -30.97 -18.26
N TYR A 246 12.06 -29.84 -17.49
CA TYR A 246 11.16 -28.67 -17.68
C TYR A 246 9.67 -29.06 -17.70
N VAL A 247 9.26 -29.97 -16.81
CA VAL A 247 7.86 -30.38 -16.69
C VAL A 247 7.07 -29.32 -15.92
N HIS A 248 5.89 -28.98 -16.41
CA HIS A 248 4.96 -28.02 -15.81
C HIS A 248 3.55 -28.61 -15.80
N ASN A 249 2.99 -28.92 -14.62
CA ASN A 249 1.65 -29.49 -14.46
C ASN A 249 0.58 -28.43 -14.06
N ALA A 250 0.98 -27.19 -13.89
CA ALA A 250 0.07 -26.09 -13.58
C ALA A 250 0.47 -24.81 -14.33
N VAL A 251 -0.48 -23.89 -14.46
CA VAL A 251 -0.18 -22.52 -14.90
C VAL A 251 0.55 -21.80 -13.81
N GLY A 252 1.75 -21.30 -14.12
CA GLY A 252 2.55 -20.47 -13.24
C GLY A 252 2.89 -19.12 -13.89
N TYR A 253 3.63 -18.29 -13.15
CA TYR A 253 3.89 -16.92 -13.53
C TYR A 253 5.40 -16.64 -13.48
N ASN A 254 5.88 -15.80 -14.38
CA ASN A 254 7.24 -15.27 -14.33
C ASN A 254 7.28 -14.05 -13.39
N TYR A 255 7.06 -14.30 -12.10
CA TYR A 255 6.90 -13.25 -11.08
C TYR A 255 8.04 -13.18 -10.08
N ARG A 256 9.15 -13.90 -10.32
CA ARG A 256 10.28 -13.91 -9.38
C ARG A 256 11.06 -12.60 -9.44
N LEU A 257 11.43 -12.05 -8.28
CA LEU A 257 12.33 -10.91 -8.17
C LEU A 257 13.74 -11.30 -8.64
N THR A 258 14.44 -10.39 -9.33
CA THR A 258 15.82 -10.61 -9.74
C THR A 258 16.80 -10.36 -8.59
N ASN A 259 17.95 -11.04 -8.60
CA ASN A 259 19.01 -10.89 -7.60
C ASN A 259 19.55 -9.46 -7.54
N LEU A 260 19.65 -8.79 -8.68
CA LEU A 260 20.09 -7.40 -8.79
C LEU A 260 19.14 -6.45 -8.02
N LEU A 261 17.82 -6.61 -8.17
CA LEU A 261 16.85 -5.81 -7.44
C LEU A 261 16.79 -6.21 -5.95
N ALA A 262 16.96 -7.50 -5.65
CA ALA A 262 17.03 -7.97 -4.27
C ALA A 262 18.28 -7.43 -3.54
N ALA A 263 19.40 -7.29 -4.23
CA ALA A 263 20.63 -6.68 -3.68
C ALA A 263 20.37 -5.22 -3.24
N MET A 264 19.70 -4.45 -4.10
CA MET A 264 19.23 -3.11 -3.74
C MET A 264 18.30 -3.15 -2.51
N GLY A 265 17.34 -4.08 -2.47
CA GLY A 265 16.43 -4.28 -1.35
C GLY A 265 17.13 -4.61 -0.04
N CYS A 266 18.18 -5.43 -0.07
CA CYS A 266 18.99 -5.73 1.11
C CYS A 266 19.67 -4.47 1.68
N ALA A 267 20.23 -3.62 0.83
CA ALA A 267 20.86 -2.38 1.26
C ALA A 267 19.84 -1.40 1.85
N GLN A 268 18.69 -1.28 1.21
CA GLN A 268 17.59 -0.43 1.68
C GLN A 268 17.01 -0.92 3.01
N MET A 269 16.88 -2.23 3.21
CA MET A 269 16.35 -2.82 4.45
C MET A 269 17.27 -2.52 5.65
N GLU A 270 18.57 -2.37 5.45
CA GLU A 270 19.53 -1.98 6.48
C GLU A 270 19.21 -0.59 7.08
N GLN A 271 18.57 0.28 6.32
CA GLN A 271 18.25 1.67 6.68
C GLN A 271 16.78 1.88 7.07
N LEU A 272 15.93 0.85 7.04
CA LEU A 272 14.49 0.98 7.22
C LEU A 272 14.11 1.75 8.49
N ASN A 273 14.76 1.48 9.62
CA ASN A 273 14.43 2.15 10.90
C ASN A 273 14.69 3.66 10.82
N GLU A 274 15.83 4.07 10.25
CA GLU A 274 16.15 5.50 10.07
C GLU A 274 15.16 6.19 9.12
N PHE A 275 14.72 5.48 8.08
CA PHE A 275 13.73 6.00 7.15
C PHE A 275 12.36 6.18 7.81
N ILE A 276 11.92 5.24 8.64
CA ILE A 276 10.70 5.37 9.44
C ILE A 276 10.79 6.57 10.37
N GLU A 277 11.90 6.73 11.10
CA GLU A 277 12.11 7.87 11.97
C GLU A 277 12.08 9.20 11.22
N ALA A 278 12.70 9.27 10.03
CA ALA A 278 12.66 10.46 9.19
C ALA A 278 11.22 10.79 8.76
N LYS A 279 10.45 9.80 8.31
CA LYS A 279 9.04 9.97 7.95
C LYS A 279 8.20 10.50 9.13
N ARG A 280 8.41 9.93 10.30
CA ARG A 280 7.69 10.36 11.51
C ARG A 280 8.07 11.77 11.94
N ARG A 281 9.37 12.15 11.86
CA ARG A 281 9.80 13.55 12.10
C ARG A 281 9.14 14.52 11.13
N ILE A 282 9.08 14.21 9.84
CA ILE A 282 8.41 15.01 8.82
C ILE A 282 6.93 15.17 9.16
N ALA A 283 6.25 14.08 9.51
CA ALA A 283 4.83 14.11 9.87
C ALA A 283 4.57 14.94 11.13
N THR A 284 5.44 14.84 12.14
CA THR A 284 5.34 15.63 13.39
C THR A 284 5.46 17.12 13.10
N LEU A 285 6.46 17.55 12.32
CA LEU A 285 6.64 18.96 11.98
C LEU A 285 5.46 19.53 11.19
N TYR A 286 4.93 18.78 10.20
CA TYR A 286 3.72 19.21 9.50
C TYR A 286 2.53 19.33 10.44
N ARG A 287 2.29 18.32 11.29
CA ARG A 287 1.17 18.31 12.24
C ARG A 287 1.21 19.50 13.17
N GLU A 288 2.37 19.80 13.77
CA GLU A 288 2.55 20.92 14.69
C GLU A 288 2.43 22.28 13.99
N SER A 289 3.03 22.42 12.81
CA SER A 289 3.05 23.69 12.08
C SER A 289 1.72 24.03 11.39
N LEU A 290 0.88 23.07 11.10
CA LEU A 290 -0.41 23.26 10.42
C LEU A 290 -1.61 23.15 11.38
N ALA A 291 -1.39 22.89 12.67
CA ALA A 291 -2.43 22.63 13.66
C ALA A 291 -3.44 23.78 13.83
N ASP A 292 -2.94 25.02 13.81
CA ASP A 292 -3.74 26.22 14.04
C ASP A 292 -4.35 26.81 12.76
N LEU A 293 -4.12 26.17 11.60
CA LEU A 293 -4.67 26.66 10.34
C LEU A 293 -6.14 26.23 10.20
N PRO A 294 -7.07 27.17 9.94
CA PRO A 294 -8.49 26.87 9.86
C PRO A 294 -8.76 25.84 8.74
N GLY A 295 -9.56 24.83 9.07
CA GLY A 295 -9.98 23.82 8.11
C GLY A 295 -8.91 22.83 7.70
N VAL A 296 -7.72 22.83 8.29
CA VAL A 296 -6.69 21.80 8.07
C VAL A 296 -6.80 20.74 9.15
N ARG A 297 -7.16 19.51 8.77
CA ARG A 297 -7.18 18.35 9.66
C ARG A 297 -5.98 17.45 9.38
N ALA A 298 -5.10 17.34 10.36
CA ALA A 298 -3.94 16.46 10.29
C ALA A 298 -4.36 14.97 10.24
N PRO A 299 -3.58 14.09 9.60
CA PRO A 299 -3.76 12.64 9.73
C PRO A 299 -3.51 12.22 11.19
N GLU A 300 -4.43 11.41 11.72
CA GLU A 300 -4.37 10.92 13.09
C GLU A 300 -3.73 9.53 13.15
N GLU A 301 -3.04 9.24 14.24
CA GLU A 301 -2.52 7.91 14.58
C GLU A 301 -3.37 7.32 15.70
N ALA A 302 -3.91 6.14 15.49
CA ALA A 302 -4.69 5.45 16.53
C ALA A 302 -3.80 5.02 17.70
N GLU A 303 -4.35 4.97 18.92
CA GLU A 303 -3.60 4.56 20.13
C GLU A 303 -3.00 3.14 20.01
N TRP A 304 -3.67 2.28 19.28
CA TRP A 304 -3.25 0.90 19.02
C TRP A 304 -2.31 0.76 17.81
N ALA A 305 -2.03 1.85 17.10
CA ALA A 305 -1.25 1.86 15.87
C ALA A 305 0.15 2.45 16.08
N PHE A 306 1.11 1.95 15.31
CA PHE A 306 2.35 2.64 15.01
C PHE A 306 2.39 2.88 13.50
N SER A 307 2.07 4.10 13.08
CA SER A 307 2.10 4.51 11.67
C SER A 307 3.50 4.91 11.25
N THR A 308 3.89 4.53 10.05
CA THR A 308 5.12 5.03 9.43
C THR A 308 4.95 6.42 8.81
N PHE A 309 3.71 6.89 8.66
CA PHE A 309 3.39 8.11 7.88
C PHE A 309 4.09 8.09 6.52
N TRP A 310 3.95 6.97 5.78
CA TRP A 310 4.58 6.83 4.47
C TRP A 310 4.37 8.08 3.60
N MET A 311 3.18 8.67 3.66
CA MET A 311 2.86 9.95 3.03
C MET A 311 1.97 10.79 3.96
N TYR A 312 2.36 12.03 4.23
CA TYR A 312 1.56 12.93 5.04
C TYR A 312 0.43 13.53 4.18
N THR A 313 -0.81 13.26 4.57
CA THR A 313 -2.00 13.58 3.77
C THR A 313 -3.07 14.24 4.66
N PRO A 314 -2.98 15.56 4.89
CA PRO A 314 -4.03 16.30 5.61
C PRO A 314 -5.31 16.41 4.77
N LEU A 315 -6.42 16.67 5.46
CA LEU A 315 -7.71 16.99 4.85
C LEU A 315 -7.96 18.51 4.96
N ILE A 316 -8.47 19.08 3.88
CA ILE A 316 -8.81 20.50 3.79
C ILE A 316 -10.34 20.61 3.78
N ASP A 317 -10.91 21.12 4.87
CA ASP A 317 -12.33 21.41 4.99
C ASP A 317 -12.63 22.78 4.37
N GLU A 318 -13.26 22.79 3.20
CA GLU A 318 -13.59 24.00 2.45
C GLU A 318 -14.44 24.99 3.26
N LYS A 319 -15.34 24.50 4.11
CA LYS A 319 -16.23 25.37 4.90
C LYS A 319 -15.48 26.16 5.97
N GLN A 320 -14.40 25.60 6.50
CA GLN A 320 -13.60 26.23 7.55
C GLN A 320 -12.39 26.97 6.98
N SER A 321 -11.82 26.51 5.88
CA SER A 321 -10.63 27.09 5.26
C SER A 321 -10.92 28.13 4.17
N GLY A 322 -12.19 28.25 3.73
CA GLY A 322 -12.57 29.12 2.62
C GLY A 322 -12.12 28.65 1.23
N ILE A 323 -11.39 27.52 1.14
CA ILE A 323 -10.86 26.98 -0.12
C ILE A 323 -11.07 25.46 -0.22
N ASP A 324 -11.21 24.95 -1.44
CA ASP A 324 -11.14 23.52 -1.69
C ASP A 324 -9.69 23.02 -1.78
N SER A 325 -9.49 21.72 -1.55
CA SER A 325 -8.16 21.10 -1.59
C SER A 325 -7.48 21.21 -2.97
N ARG A 326 -8.24 21.30 -4.06
CA ARG A 326 -7.71 21.42 -5.43
C ARG A 326 -7.19 22.83 -5.72
N ARG A 327 -7.74 23.84 -5.03
CA ARG A 327 -7.22 25.21 -5.07
C ARG A 327 -5.87 25.28 -4.38
N LEU A 328 -5.72 24.67 -3.19
CA LEU A 328 -4.42 24.55 -2.51
C LEU A 328 -3.41 23.74 -3.36
N LEU A 329 -3.86 22.65 -4.00
CA LEU A 329 -3.01 21.87 -4.90
C LEU A 329 -2.43 22.72 -6.05
N ARG A 330 -3.24 23.59 -6.66
CA ARG A 330 -2.78 24.49 -7.72
C ARG A 330 -1.75 25.48 -7.22
N GLU A 331 -1.97 26.04 -6.03
CA GLU A 331 -1.03 26.97 -5.40
C GLU A 331 0.32 26.31 -5.10
N LEU A 332 0.32 25.13 -4.48
CA LEU A 332 1.56 24.37 -4.22
C LEU A 332 2.33 24.09 -5.52
N ASN A 333 1.65 23.61 -6.55
CA ASN A 333 2.29 23.32 -7.84
C ASN A 333 2.83 24.60 -8.50
N ALA A 334 2.17 25.76 -8.37
CA ALA A 334 2.65 27.04 -8.86
C ALA A 334 3.95 27.49 -8.15
N ASN A 335 4.10 27.10 -6.88
CA ASN A 335 5.32 27.32 -6.10
C ASN A 335 6.35 26.17 -6.23
N LYS A 336 6.30 25.36 -7.29
CA LYS A 336 7.20 24.23 -7.57
C LYS A 336 7.19 23.14 -6.47
N ILE A 337 6.15 23.04 -5.69
CA ILE A 337 5.93 22.04 -4.66
C ILE A 337 5.00 20.98 -5.24
N GLN A 338 5.52 19.77 -5.46
CA GLN A 338 4.69 18.68 -5.95
C GLN A 338 3.78 18.14 -4.86
N ALA A 339 2.48 18.29 -5.07
CA ALA A 339 1.44 17.67 -4.25
C ALA A 339 0.49 16.85 -5.14
N ARG A 340 -0.29 15.97 -4.55
CA ARG A 340 -1.30 15.17 -5.26
C ARG A 340 -2.57 15.03 -4.43
N PRO A 341 -3.74 14.94 -5.06
CA PRO A 341 -4.93 14.47 -4.34
C PRO A 341 -4.72 13.01 -3.93
N LEU A 342 -5.41 12.57 -2.90
CA LEU A 342 -5.53 11.14 -2.64
C LEU A 342 -6.25 10.47 -3.83
N TRP A 343 -6.04 9.17 -4.03
CA TRP A 343 -6.60 8.42 -5.15
C TRP A 343 -8.12 8.58 -5.25
N GLN A 344 -8.63 8.54 -6.46
CA GLN A 344 -10.07 8.38 -6.68
C GLN A 344 -10.52 7.08 -6.00
N PRO A 345 -11.57 7.10 -5.16
CA PRO A 345 -12.11 5.89 -4.55
C PRO A 345 -12.49 4.85 -5.61
N MET A 346 -12.19 3.59 -5.33
CA MET A 346 -12.32 2.51 -6.31
C MET A 346 -13.76 2.26 -6.75
N HIS A 347 -14.75 2.48 -5.90
CA HIS A 347 -16.18 2.39 -6.28
C HIS A 347 -16.60 3.41 -7.34
N ARG A 348 -15.77 4.44 -7.59
CA ARG A 348 -15.98 5.43 -8.69
C ARG A 348 -15.16 5.12 -9.93
N SER A 349 -14.33 4.10 -9.90
CA SER A 349 -13.50 3.73 -11.03
C SER A 349 -14.34 3.07 -12.12
N ARG A 350 -14.23 3.57 -13.34
CA ARG A 350 -14.89 2.93 -14.51
C ARG A 350 -14.27 1.59 -14.90
N ALA A 351 -13.10 1.26 -14.35
CA ALA A 351 -12.44 -0.02 -14.58
C ALA A 351 -13.07 -1.17 -13.79
N HIS A 352 -13.82 -0.84 -12.73
CA HIS A 352 -14.40 -1.83 -11.83
C HIS A 352 -15.89 -1.59 -11.63
N ASP A 353 -16.67 -2.66 -11.75
CA ASP A 353 -18.09 -2.63 -11.42
C ASP A 353 -18.26 -2.68 -9.89
N ALA A 354 -18.95 -1.69 -9.36
CA ALA A 354 -19.25 -1.58 -7.92
C ALA A 354 -20.71 -2.00 -7.59
N SER A 355 -21.44 -2.60 -8.51
CA SER A 355 -22.87 -2.90 -8.36
C SER A 355 -23.23 -3.83 -7.21
N GLY A 356 -22.27 -4.63 -6.72
CA GLY A 356 -22.43 -5.48 -5.54
C GLY A 356 -21.93 -4.87 -4.23
N SER A 357 -21.48 -3.62 -4.25
CA SER A 357 -20.84 -2.96 -3.09
C SER A 357 -21.81 -2.05 -2.35
N PRO A 358 -21.63 -1.87 -1.03
CA PRO A 358 -22.34 -0.83 -0.28
C PRO A 358 -21.90 0.59 -0.71
N SER A 359 -22.66 1.61 -0.30
CA SER A 359 -22.27 3.01 -0.54
C SER A 359 -21.03 3.41 0.27
N CYS A 360 -20.19 4.29 -0.31
CA CYS A 360 -18.92 4.72 0.29
C CYS A 360 -18.83 6.25 0.43
N PRO A 361 -19.72 6.90 1.19
CA PRO A 361 -19.78 8.36 1.28
C PRO A 361 -18.57 8.98 1.99
N ILE A 362 -17.94 8.28 2.93
CA ILE A 362 -16.75 8.80 3.63
C ILE A 362 -15.57 8.90 2.67
N ALA A 363 -15.33 7.87 1.89
CA ALA A 363 -14.28 7.87 0.88
C ALA A 363 -14.45 9.02 -0.13
N ASP A 364 -15.68 9.35 -0.51
CA ASP A 364 -15.99 10.49 -1.37
C ASP A 364 -15.63 11.83 -0.75
N VAL A 365 -15.94 12.01 0.53
CA VAL A 365 -15.56 13.23 1.28
C VAL A 365 -14.05 13.33 1.39
N VAL A 366 -13.39 12.24 1.81
CA VAL A 366 -11.94 12.17 1.96
C VAL A 366 -11.25 12.51 0.63
N HIS A 367 -11.67 11.92 -0.48
CA HIS A 367 -11.08 12.22 -1.80
C HIS A 367 -11.19 13.71 -2.18
N ARG A 368 -12.30 14.37 -1.85
CA ARG A 368 -12.45 15.82 -2.11
C ARG A 368 -11.52 16.66 -1.23
N GLN A 369 -11.28 16.25 0.00
CA GLN A 369 -10.54 17.03 0.99
C GLN A 369 -9.04 16.72 1.04
N ALA A 370 -8.65 15.49 0.74
CA ALA A 370 -7.29 15.01 0.94
C ALA A 370 -6.29 15.58 -0.08
N ILE A 371 -5.12 15.96 0.44
CA ILE A 371 -3.97 16.39 -0.35
C ILE A 371 -2.70 15.82 0.26
N SER A 372 -1.94 15.05 -0.52
CA SER A 372 -0.66 14.49 -0.10
C SER A 372 0.46 15.52 -0.31
N LEU A 373 1.24 15.75 0.74
CA LEU A 373 2.33 16.72 0.79
C LEU A 373 3.70 16.04 0.64
N PRO A 374 4.76 16.79 0.24
CA PRO A 374 6.12 16.27 0.17
C PRO A 374 6.52 15.48 1.40
N SER A 375 6.94 14.24 1.20
CA SER A 375 7.20 13.29 2.28
C SER A 375 8.40 12.38 1.99
N SER A 376 9.35 12.81 1.16
CA SER A 376 10.60 12.06 0.92
C SER A 376 11.40 11.89 2.21
N VAL A 377 12.07 10.74 2.41
CA VAL A 377 12.96 10.52 3.55
C VAL A 377 14.02 11.63 3.66
N GLY A 378 14.55 12.05 2.51
CA GLY A 378 15.56 13.12 2.41
C GLY A 378 14.97 14.55 2.36
N LEU A 379 13.69 14.75 2.69
CA LEU A 379 13.10 16.12 2.73
C LEU A 379 13.79 16.94 3.83
N GLY A 380 14.62 17.91 3.40
CA GLY A 380 15.35 18.79 4.31
C GLY A 380 14.44 19.80 5.04
N PRO A 381 14.88 20.27 6.22
CA PRO A 381 14.08 21.23 7.03
C PRO A 381 13.70 22.50 6.26
N ALA A 382 14.61 23.09 5.48
CA ALA A 382 14.33 24.29 4.70
C ALA A 382 13.25 24.08 3.65
N SER A 383 13.28 22.96 2.93
CA SER A 383 12.24 22.59 1.95
C SER A 383 10.90 22.36 2.63
N GLN A 384 10.89 21.67 3.78
CA GLN A 384 9.67 21.44 4.54
C GLN A 384 9.08 22.75 5.09
N SER A 385 9.92 23.65 5.62
CA SER A 385 9.49 24.98 6.07
C SER A 385 8.87 25.79 4.93
N HIS A 386 9.47 25.75 3.74
CA HIS A 386 8.91 26.42 2.56
C HIS A 386 7.51 25.88 2.19
N VAL A 387 7.30 24.56 2.22
CA VAL A 387 5.96 23.96 2.01
C VAL A 387 4.95 24.51 3.02
N ILE A 388 5.33 24.55 4.31
CA ILE A 388 4.48 25.05 5.41
C ILE A 388 4.15 26.53 5.22
N GLU A 389 5.15 27.35 4.88
CA GLU A 389 4.97 28.79 4.64
C GLU A 389 4.02 29.07 3.48
N VAL A 390 4.13 28.34 2.38
CA VAL A 390 3.22 28.49 1.23
C VAL A 390 1.79 28.13 1.63
N ILE A 391 1.58 27.02 2.35
CA ILE A 391 0.26 26.61 2.83
C ILE A 391 -0.31 27.69 3.77
N ALA A 392 0.45 28.08 4.79
CA ALA A 392 0.00 29.05 5.80
C ALA A 392 -0.30 30.44 5.20
N SER A 393 0.57 30.91 4.30
CA SER A 393 0.38 32.20 3.64
C SER A 393 -0.84 32.20 2.72
N PHE A 394 -1.08 31.11 2.02
CA PHE A 394 -2.23 30.99 1.13
C PHE A 394 -3.54 30.94 1.91
N LEU A 395 -3.65 30.11 2.94
CA LEU A 395 -4.85 30.02 3.78
C LEU A 395 -5.18 31.32 4.54
N LYS A 396 -4.16 32.09 4.96
CA LYS A 396 -4.35 33.38 5.62
C LYS A 396 -4.83 34.51 4.69
N LYS A 397 -4.57 34.42 3.40
CA LYS A 397 -5.03 35.43 2.41
C LYS A 397 -6.48 35.24 2.01
N GLU A 398 -7.01 34.05 2.18
CA GLU A 398 -8.37 33.67 1.75
C GLU A 398 -9.40 33.76 2.89
N ASN A 399 -8.94 33.88 4.14
CA ASN A 399 -9.73 34.16 5.34
C ASN A 399 -9.58 35.66 5.72
#